data_a4a4d91f1bdfae0b37a153cf66bc5867
#
_entry.id   a4a4d91f1bdfae0b37a153cf66bc5867
#
_cell.length_a   1.000
_cell.length_b   1.000
_cell.length_c   1.000
_cell.angle_alpha   90.00
_cell.angle_beta   90.00
_cell.angle_gamma   90.00
#
_symmetry.space_group_name_H-M   'P 1'
#
loop_
_entity.id
_entity.type
_entity.pdbx_description
1 polymer ?
#
loop_
_entity_poly.entity_id
_entity_poly.type
_entity_poly.pdbx_seq_one_letter_code
_entity_poly.pdbx_strand_id
1 'polypeptide(L)'
;MERRTQRERRETTERALLTATADLVVESGLGSVTLAEVGRRAGYSRGIVTHHFGSKQALVEALVSASQAGFVPGLDEMDPGLGRFLALVERYLGAVGGIGSLSRAFLVLWAESVASAELGPVFRERDALFRADIAADLEAGRAAGDVRADVEPAIVAAIVVAELRGLALQYLVAPDSIDPGAAGRALRAHWQAALGA
;
A
#
# COMPACT_ATOMS: atom_id res chain seq x y z
N MET A 1 14.21 -28.25 -20.06
CA MET A 1 14.41 -27.03 -19.25
C MET A 1 14.22 -25.82 -20.16
N GLU A 2 13.10 -25.15 -20.04
CA GLU A 2 12.74 -23.98 -20.84
C GLU A 2 13.66 -22.81 -20.49
N ARG A 3 14.23 -22.17 -21.50
CA ARG A 3 15.21 -21.09 -21.33
C ARG A 3 14.46 -19.82 -21.01
N ARG A 4 14.46 -19.38 -19.73
CA ARG A 4 13.85 -18.11 -19.28
C ARG A 4 14.24 -16.96 -20.22
N THR A 5 13.24 -16.19 -20.67
CA THR A 5 13.42 -15.03 -21.52
C THR A 5 14.22 -13.94 -20.79
N GLN A 6 14.81 -13.01 -21.51
CA GLN A 6 15.57 -11.88 -20.94
C GLN A 6 14.65 -10.98 -20.07
N ARG A 7 13.38 -10.88 -20.46
CA ARG A 7 12.33 -10.17 -19.70
C ARG A 7 12.06 -10.85 -18.35
N GLU A 8 11.83 -12.15 -18.34
CA GLU A 8 11.59 -12.92 -17.10
C GLU A 8 12.75 -12.85 -16.11
N ARG A 9 14.00 -12.84 -16.63
CA ARG A 9 15.18 -12.67 -15.78
C ARG A 9 15.22 -11.29 -15.15
N ARG A 10 14.90 -10.24 -15.93
CA ARG A 10 14.85 -8.86 -15.44
C ARG A 10 13.80 -8.70 -14.35
N GLU A 11 12.57 -9.20 -14.57
CA GLU A 11 11.46 -9.16 -13.62
C GLU A 11 11.81 -9.94 -12.32
N THR A 12 12.46 -11.10 -12.44
CA THR A 12 12.90 -11.89 -11.29
C THR A 12 13.95 -11.13 -10.47
N THR A 13 14.94 -10.51 -11.14
CA THR A 13 15.98 -9.71 -10.47
C THR A 13 15.37 -8.51 -9.78
N GLU A 14 14.51 -7.76 -10.45
CA GLU A 14 13.84 -6.58 -9.92
C GLU A 14 13.03 -6.92 -8.66
N ARG A 15 12.25 -8.00 -8.70
CA ARG A 15 11.49 -8.49 -7.54
C ARG A 15 12.41 -8.84 -6.37
N ALA A 16 13.52 -9.53 -6.61
CA ALA A 16 14.48 -9.88 -5.56
C ALA A 16 15.12 -8.64 -4.93
N LEU A 17 15.44 -7.63 -5.73
CA LEU A 17 16.00 -6.36 -5.26
C LEU A 17 14.98 -5.56 -4.44
N LEU A 18 13.72 -5.49 -4.87
CA LEU A 18 12.65 -4.82 -4.14
C LEU A 18 12.34 -5.53 -2.81
N THR A 19 12.31 -6.87 -2.79
CA THR A 19 12.13 -7.64 -1.57
C THR A 19 13.27 -7.38 -0.58
N ALA A 20 14.52 -7.44 -1.03
CA ALA A 20 15.69 -7.13 -0.19
C ALA A 20 15.67 -5.71 0.36
N THR A 21 15.18 -4.74 -0.45
CA THR A 21 15.01 -3.35 -0.01
C THR A 21 13.93 -3.25 1.06
N ALA A 22 12.79 -3.92 0.86
CA ALA A 22 11.70 -3.95 1.83
C ALA A 22 12.14 -4.54 3.18
N ASP A 23 12.87 -5.66 3.15
CA ASP A 23 13.40 -6.30 4.35
C ASP A 23 14.34 -5.35 5.12
N LEU A 24 15.23 -4.63 4.42
CA LEU A 24 16.13 -3.65 5.04
C LEU A 24 15.35 -2.50 5.69
N VAL A 25 14.32 -1.98 5.01
CA VAL A 25 13.46 -0.94 5.56
C VAL A 25 12.77 -1.41 6.83
N VAL A 26 12.18 -2.61 6.81
CA VAL A 26 11.44 -3.16 7.96
C VAL A 26 12.35 -3.44 9.14
N GLU A 27 13.57 -3.94 8.90
CA GLU A 27 14.51 -4.32 9.96
C GLU A 27 15.25 -3.12 10.56
N SER A 28 15.57 -2.10 9.77
CA SER A 28 16.54 -1.07 10.17
C SER A 28 16.23 0.34 9.64
N GLY A 29 15.04 0.55 9.06
CA GLY A 29 14.61 1.84 8.51
C GLY A 29 15.30 2.22 7.20
N LEU A 30 14.86 3.33 6.59
CA LEU A 30 15.38 3.84 5.31
C LEU A 30 16.88 4.17 5.34
N GLY A 31 17.40 4.55 6.51
CA GLY A 31 18.81 4.87 6.67
C GLY A 31 19.75 3.72 6.31
N SER A 32 19.34 2.48 6.52
CA SER A 32 20.11 1.26 6.21
C SER A 32 20.15 0.92 4.72
N VAL A 33 19.25 1.47 3.91
CA VAL A 33 19.14 1.18 2.48
C VAL A 33 20.26 1.88 1.71
N THR A 34 21.18 1.08 1.17
CA THR A 34 22.18 1.49 0.18
C THR A 34 22.15 0.52 -1.00
N LEU A 35 22.51 0.97 -2.20
CA LEU A 35 22.55 0.10 -3.38
C LEU A 35 23.50 -1.09 -3.20
N ALA A 36 24.57 -0.93 -2.42
CA ALA A 36 25.51 -2.00 -2.10
C ALA A 36 24.89 -3.04 -1.18
N GLU A 37 24.23 -2.62 -0.10
CA GLU A 37 23.60 -3.52 0.88
C GLU A 37 22.41 -4.26 0.28
N VAL A 38 21.57 -3.58 -0.52
CA VAL A 38 20.48 -4.21 -1.27
C VAL A 38 21.01 -5.29 -2.22
N GLY A 39 22.08 -4.99 -2.98
CA GLY A 39 22.72 -5.97 -3.85
C GLY A 39 23.23 -7.17 -3.07
N ARG A 40 24.00 -6.93 -2.00
CA ARG A 40 24.53 -8.00 -1.12
C ARG A 40 23.42 -8.92 -0.60
N ARG A 41 22.34 -8.33 -0.10
CA ARG A 41 21.21 -9.08 0.48
C ARG A 41 20.42 -9.87 -0.58
N ALA A 42 20.27 -9.33 -1.77
CA ALA A 42 19.57 -9.99 -2.87
C ALA A 42 20.44 -10.98 -3.66
N GLY A 43 21.74 -11.13 -3.33
CA GLY A 43 22.68 -11.99 -4.05
C GLY A 43 23.18 -11.39 -5.37
N TYR A 44 23.17 -10.07 -5.50
CA TYR A 44 23.60 -9.33 -6.69
C TYR A 44 24.71 -8.30 -6.36
N SER A 45 25.43 -7.86 -7.39
CA SER A 45 26.40 -6.76 -7.23
C SER A 45 25.70 -5.41 -7.15
N ARG A 46 26.37 -4.40 -6.51
CA ARG A 46 25.91 -3.01 -6.56
C ARG A 46 25.65 -2.51 -7.99
N GLY A 47 26.47 -2.94 -8.96
CA GLY A 47 26.33 -2.58 -10.35
C GLY A 47 25.01 -3.03 -10.97
N ILE A 48 24.50 -4.21 -10.60
CA ILE A 48 23.19 -4.70 -11.03
C ILE A 48 22.08 -3.82 -10.44
N VAL A 49 22.15 -3.44 -9.16
CA VAL A 49 21.15 -2.55 -8.55
C VAL A 49 21.13 -1.19 -9.22
N THR A 50 22.34 -0.62 -9.47
CA THR A 50 22.46 0.64 -10.20
C THR A 50 21.93 0.54 -11.63
N HIS A 51 22.15 -0.57 -12.32
CA HIS A 51 21.62 -0.79 -13.68
C HIS A 51 20.09 -0.83 -13.70
N HIS A 52 19.45 -1.42 -12.66
CA HIS A 52 17.98 -1.52 -12.59
C HIS A 52 17.31 -0.19 -12.19
N PHE A 53 17.86 0.50 -11.19
CA PHE A 53 17.16 1.63 -10.56
C PHE A 53 17.91 2.97 -10.69
N GLY A 54 19.20 2.97 -10.99
CA GLY A 54 20.01 4.17 -11.11
C GLY A 54 20.41 4.78 -9.76
N SER A 55 19.45 5.09 -8.89
CA SER A 55 19.67 5.75 -7.60
C SER A 55 18.91 5.07 -6.44
N LYS A 56 19.27 5.41 -5.20
CA LYS A 56 18.53 5.03 -4.01
C LYS A 56 17.10 5.58 -4.05
N GLN A 57 16.93 6.82 -4.46
CA GLN A 57 15.61 7.45 -4.56
C GLN A 57 14.70 6.67 -5.53
N ALA A 58 15.16 6.39 -6.75
CA ALA A 58 14.37 5.62 -7.73
C ALA A 58 14.07 4.20 -7.26
N LEU A 59 14.99 3.56 -6.51
CA LEU A 59 14.75 2.26 -5.87
C LEU A 59 13.62 2.34 -4.83
N VAL A 60 13.61 3.37 -3.99
CA VAL A 60 12.57 3.58 -2.98
C VAL A 60 11.22 3.90 -3.63
N GLU A 61 11.20 4.74 -4.66
CA GLU A 61 9.99 5.03 -5.44
C GLU A 61 9.41 3.75 -6.10
N ALA A 62 10.28 2.90 -6.66
CA ALA A 62 9.88 1.61 -7.20
C ALA A 62 9.33 0.66 -6.12
N LEU A 63 9.94 0.63 -4.93
CA LEU A 63 9.45 -0.12 -3.78
C LEU A 63 8.05 0.35 -3.37
N VAL A 64 7.85 1.65 -3.21
CA VAL A 64 6.55 2.24 -2.85
C VAL A 64 5.49 1.90 -3.91
N SER A 65 5.85 1.93 -5.20
CA SER A 65 4.96 1.55 -6.30
C SER A 65 4.58 0.07 -6.26
N ALA A 66 5.57 -0.81 -6.11
CA ALA A 66 5.36 -2.26 -6.05
C ALA A 66 4.55 -2.70 -4.83
N SER A 67 4.67 -1.99 -3.72
CA SER A 67 3.96 -2.32 -2.46
C SER A 67 2.46 -2.14 -2.54
N GLN A 68 1.98 -1.32 -3.47
CA GLN A 68 0.54 -1.04 -3.63
C GLN A 68 -0.10 -1.90 -4.72
N ALA A 69 0.70 -2.42 -5.64
CA ALA A 69 0.18 -3.25 -6.73
C ALA A 69 -0.44 -4.54 -6.17
N GLY A 70 -1.77 -4.67 -6.26
CA GLY A 70 -2.50 -5.85 -5.79
C GLY A 70 -2.60 -6.00 -4.27
N PHE A 71 -2.39 -4.93 -3.49
CA PHE A 71 -2.53 -4.97 -2.02
C PHE A 71 -3.95 -5.38 -1.59
N VAL A 72 -4.97 -4.97 -2.33
CA VAL A 72 -6.36 -5.41 -2.12
C VAL A 72 -6.84 -6.11 -3.39
N PRO A 73 -6.75 -7.45 -3.45
CA PRO A 73 -7.12 -8.20 -4.65
C PRO A 73 -8.61 -8.07 -5.00
N GLY A 74 -8.91 -8.07 -6.31
CA GLY A 74 -10.27 -8.15 -6.83
C GLY A 74 -11.10 -6.87 -6.71
N LEU A 75 -10.49 -5.72 -6.41
CA LEU A 75 -11.20 -4.43 -6.45
C LEU A 75 -11.39 -3.92 -7.88
N ASP A 76 -10.42 -4.15 -8.75
CA ASP A 76 -10.45 -3.71 -10.15
C ASP A 76 -11.54 -4.42 -10.98
N GLU A 77 -12.05 -5.55 -10.48
CA GLU A 77 -13.13 -6.33 -11.08
C GLU A 77 -14.52 -5.85 -10.65
N MET A 78 -14.58 -4.91 -9.70
CA MET A 78 -15.84 -4.38 -9.15
C MET A 78 -16.19 -3.04 -9.80
N ASP A 79 -17.48 -2.84 -10.06
CA ASP A 79 -17.97 -1.53 -10.50
C ASP A 79 -17.80 -0.47 -9.39
N PRO A 80 -17.45 0.78 -9.75
CA PRO A 80 -17.37 1.87 -8.80
C PRO A 80 -18.69 2.09 -8.05
N GLY A 81 -18.61 2.33 -6.74
CA GLY A 81 -19.78 2.56 -5.91
C GLY A 81 -19.58 2.13 -4.45
N LEU A 82 -20.67 2.23 -3.67
CA LEU A 82 -20.66 1.87 -2.24
C LEU A 82 -20.15 0.43 -2.00
N GLY A 83 -20.52 -0.51 -2.88
CA GLY A 83 -20.09 -1.91 -2.77
C GLY A 83 -18.57 -2.06 -2.87
N ARG A 84 -17.90 -1.39 -3.83
CA ARG A 84 -16.44 -1.42 -4.00
C ARG A 84 -15.74 -0.72 -2.84
N PHE A 85 -16.24 0.43 -2.40
CA PHE A 85 -15.75 1.12 -1.21
C PHE A 85 -15.77 0.22 0.04
N LEU A 86 -16.90 -0.43 0.32
CA LEU A 86 -17.02 -1.33 1.48
C LEU A 86 -16.12 -2.56 1.36
N ALA A 87 -15.95 -3.09 0.15
CA ALA A 87 -15.01 -4.18 -0.10
C ALA A 87 -13.56 -3.75 0.11
N LEU A 88 -13.18 -2.53 -0.31
CA LEU A 88 -11.87 -1.96 -0.02
C LEU A 88 -11.59 -1.93 1.48
N VAL A 89 -12.50 -1.36 2.27
CA VAL A 89 -12.36 -1.22 3.73
C VAL A 89 -12.12 -2.58 4.40
N GLU A 90 -12.96 -3.57 4.11
CA GLU A 90 -12.87 -4.91 4.71
C GLU A 90 -11.60 -5.64 4.25
N ARG A 91 -11.36 -5.70 2.94
CA ARG A 91 -10.25 -6.47 2.36
C ARG A 91 -8.89 -5.87 2.68
N TYR A 92 -8.79 -4.53 2.77
CA TYR A 92 -7.54 -3.87 3.15
C TYR A 92 -7.05 -4.39 4.51
N LEU A 93 -7.89 -4.37 5.52
CA LEU A 93 -7.53 -4.86 6.85
C LEU A 93 -7.39 -6.38 6.87
N GLY A 94 -8.22 -7.13 6.15
CA GLY A 94 -8.06 -8.57 6.00
C GLY A 94 -6.70 -8.97 5.43
N ALA A 95 -6.15 -8.18 4.52
CA ALA A 95 -4.82 -8.42 3.94
C ALA A 95 -3.67 -8.13 4.92
N VAL A 96 -3.88 -7.27 5.93
CA VAL A 96 -2.84 -6.88 6.90
C VAL A 96 -2.33 -8.06 7.71
N GLY A 97 -3.18 -9.04 8.05
CA GLY A 97 -2.78 -10.24 8.79
C GLY A 97 -1.76 -11.13 8.07
N GLY A 98 -1.78 -11.11 6.72
CA GLY A 98 -0.83 -11.83 5.86
C GLY A 98 0.20 -10.94 5.17
N ILE A 99 0.40 -9.73 5.66
CA ILE A 99 1.19 -8.68 5.02
C ILE A 99 2.65 -9.09 4.83
N GLY A 100 3.12 -9.09 3.58
CA GLY A 100 4.52 -9.33 3.24
C GLY A 100 5.44 -8.13 3.49
N SER A 101 6.76 -8.34 3.34
CA SER A 101 7.77 -7.30 3.57
C SER A 101 7.51 -6.02 2.77
N LEU A 102 7.05 -6.12 1.52
CA LEU A 102 6.77 -4.96 0.66
C LEU A 102 5.74 -4.01 1.28
N SER A 103 4.61 -4.55 1.71
CA SER A 103 3.53 -3.73 2.28
C SER A 103 3.85 -3.24 3.69
N ARG A 104 4.64 -4.02 4.47
CA ARG A 104 5.21 -3.55 5.75
C ARG A 104 6.14 -2.37 5.54
N ALA A 105 7.06 -2.47 4.57
CA ALA A 105 7.98 -1.40 4.23
C ALA A 105 7.23 -0.13 3.77
N PHE A 106 6.13 -0.28 3.02
CA PHE A 106 5.28 0.85 2.66
C PHE A 106 4.76 1.61 3.88
N LEU A 107 4.22 0.91 4.88
CA LEU A 107 3.69 1.54 6.09
C LEU A 107 4.79 2.21 6.92
N VAL A 108 5.97 1.60 7.03
CA VAL A 108 7.14 2.19 7.69
C VAL A 108 7.57 3.46 6.98
N LEU A 109 7.76 3.41 5.66
CA LEU A 109 8.15 4.57 4.85
C LEU A 109 7.09 5.67 4.86
N TRP A 110 5.81 5.31 4.88
CA TRP A 110 4.72 6.28 5.02
C TRP A 110 4.81 7.03 6.35
N ALA A 111 5.05 6.34 7.45
CA ALA A 111 5.25 6.99 8.74
C ALA A 111 6.53 7.87 8.77
N GLU A 112 7.64 7.39 8.19
CA GLU A 112 8.88 8.17 8.07
C GLU A 112 8.73 9.40 7.15
N SER A 113 7.79 9.38 6.20
CA SER A 113 7.58 10.48 5.24
C SER A 113 7.20 11.80 5.89
N VAL A 114 6.64 11.76 7.11
CA VAL A 114 6.27 12.96 7.89
C VAL A 114 7.51 13.82 8.18
N ALA A 115 8.66 13.19 8.43
CA ALA A 115 9.91 13.87 8.78
C ALA A 115 10.94 13.88 7.63
N SER A 116 10.64 13.22 6.50
CA SER A 116 11.56 13.05 5.37
C SER A 116 11.24 13.99 4.22
N ALA A 117 12.15 14.89 3.90
CA ALA A 117 12.05 15.76 2.71
C ALA A 117 12.07 14.96 1.39
N GLU A 118 12.71 13.79 1.38
CA GLU A 118 12.81 12.88 0.22
C GLU A 118 11.50 12.11 0.00
N LEU A 119 10.92 11.55 1.06
CA LEU A 119 9.71 10.73 0.98
C LEU A 119 8.41 11.56 0.94
N GLY A 120 8.39 12.72 1.58
CA GLY A 120 7.20 13.54 1.72
C GLY A 120 6.47 13.82 0.40
N PRO A 121 7.15 14.26 -0.68
CA PRO A 121 6.50 14.47 -1.97
C PRO A 121 5.88 13.20 -2.56
N VAL A 122 6.60 12.07 -2.51
CA VAL A 122 6.15 10.77 -3.05
C VAL A 122 4.87 10.32 -2.37
N PHE A 123 4.83 10.36 -1.04
CA PHE A 123 3.66 9.91 -0.29
C PHE A 123 2.49 10.89 -0.36
N ARG A 124 2.74 12.19 -0.50
CA ARG A 124 1.69 13.20 -0.70
C ARG A 124 0.91 12.95 -1.98
N GLU A 125 1.61 12.69 -3.08
CA GLU A 125 0.99 12.37 -4.37
C GLU A 125 0.17 11.08 -4.28
N ARG A 126 0.75 10.04 -3.69
CA ARG A 126 0.07 8.75 -3.54
C ARG A 126 -1.14 8.80 -2.63
N ASP A 127 -1.06 9.53 -1.55
CA ASP A 127 -2.20 9.74 -0.65
C ASP A 127 -3.32 10.51 -1.34
N ALA A 128 -2.97 11.48 -2.18
CA ALA A 128 -3.96 12.21 -2.97
C ALA A 128 -4.67 11.29 -3.96
N LEU A 129 -3.93 10.44 -4.69
CA LEU A 129 -4.51 9.46 -5.61
C LEU A 129 -5.41 8.45 -4.88
N PHE A 130 -4.95 7.88 -3.77
CA PHE A 130 -5.74 6.90 -3.02
C PHE A 130 -7.04 7.52 -2.46
N ARG A 131 -6.98 8.75 -1.94
CA ARG A 131 -8.20 9.46 -1.52
C ARG A 131 -9.11 9.78 -2.70
N ALA A 132 -8.56 10.13 -3.87
CA ALA A 132 -9.36 10.40 -5.06
C ALA A 132 -10.11 9.15 -5.54
N ASP A 133 -9.48 7.98 -5.52
CA ASP A 133 -10.11 6.70 -5.89
C ASP A 133 -11.28 6.37 -4.95
N ILE A 134 -11.08 6.53 -3.63
CA ILE A 134 -12.14 6.32 -2.63
C ILE A 134 -13.29 7.33 -2.82
N ALA A 135 -12.96 8.59 -3.04
CA ALA A 135 -13.98 9.62 -3.26
C ALA A 135 -14.80 9.36 -4.53
N ALA A 136 -14.16 8.86 -5.60
CA ALA A 136 -14.85 8.49 -6.84
C ALA A 136 -15.86 7.35 -6.62
N ASP A 137 -15.55 6.36 -5.79
CA ASP A 137 -16.49 5.31 -5.41
C ASP A 137 -17.71 5.86 -4.67
N LEU A 138 -17.48 6.76 -3.74
CA LEU A 138 -18.56 7.38 -2.98
C LEU A 138 -19.43 8.29 -3.85
N GLU A 139 -18.84 9.00 -4.82
CA GLU A 139 -19.58 9.79 -5.78
C GLU A 139 -20.43 8.94 -6.72
N ALA A 140 -19.89 7.83 -7.20
CA ALA A 140 -20.64 6.86 -7.99
C ALA A 140 -21.82 6.27 -7.19
N GLY A 141 -21.59 5.89 -5.93
CA GLY A 141 -22.65 5.43 -5.04
C GLY A 141 -23.73 6.49 -4.75
N ARG A 142 -23.32 7.75 -4.63
CA ARG A 142 -24.27 8.88 -4.46
C ARG A 142 -25.11 9.10 -5.73
N ALA A 143 -24.48 9.01 -6.89
CA ALA A 143 -25.20 9.13 -8.17
C ALA A 143 -26.18 7.96 -8.40
N ALA A 144 -25.88 6.77 -7.88
CA ALA A 144 -26.76 5.58 -7.90
C ALA A 144 -27.88 5.63 -6.85
N GLY A 145 -27.80 6.50 -5.84
CA GLY A 145 -28.75 6.57 -4.74
C GLY A 145 -28.43 5.61 -3.57
N ASP A 146 -27.27 4.97 -3.60
CA ASP A 146 -26.83 4.02 -2.54
C ASP A 146 -26.13 4.75 -1.38
N VAL A 147 -25.62 5.96 -1.63
CA VAL A 147 -24.95 6.83 -0.65
C VAL A 147 -25.80 8.08 -0.44
N ARG A 148 -26.01 8.46 0.81
CA ARG A 148 -26.77 9.65 1.20
C ARG A 148 -26.23 10.92 0.54
N ALA A 149 -27.13 11.83 0.17
CA ALA A 149 -26.81 13.06 -0.54
C ALA A 149 -25.96 14.06 0.28
N ASP A 150 -26.06 14.00 1.63
CA ASP A 150 -25.33 14.87 2.56
C ASP A 150 -23.90 14.40 2.87
N VAL A 151 -23.47 13.28 2.30
CA VAL A 151 -22.10 12.76 2.45
C VAL A 151 -21.13 13.62 1.65
N GLU A 152 -20.01 14.00 2.25
CA GLU A 152 -18.88 14.64 1.58
C GLU A 152 -17.79 13.62 1.23
N PRO A 153 -17.68 13.15 -0.03
CA PRO A 153 -16.79 12.05 -0.42
C PRO A 153 -15.32 12.30 -0.08
N ALA A 154 -14.83 13.53 -0.27
CA ALA A 154 -13.43 13.85 0.01
C ALA A 154 -13.08 13.78 1.51
N ILE A 155 -14.01 14.16 2.39
CA ILE A 155 -13.80 14.08 3.84
C ILE A 155 -13.84 12.62 4.30
N VAL A 156 -14.84 11.85 3.83
CA VAL A 156 -14.92 10.41 4.14
C VAL A 156 -13.66 9.68 3.66
N ALA A 157 -13.18 9.95 2.45
CA ALA A 157 -11.96 9.36 1.92
C ALA A 157 -10.74 9.64 2.82
N ALA A 158 -10.60 10.87 3.34
CA ALA A 158 -9.51 11.22 4.24
C ALA A 158 -9.61 10.45 5.58
N ILE A 159 -10.80 10.32 6.15
CA ILE A 159 -11.05 9.58 7.38
C ILE A 159 -10.73 8.09 7.19
N VAL A 160 -11.25 7.48 6.13
CA VAL A 160 -11.03 6.05 5.83
C VAL A 160 -9.54 5.74 5.65
N VAL A 161 -8.80 6.55 4.91
CA VAL A 161 -7.35 6.35 4.77
C VAL A 161 -6.63 6.40 6.13
N ALA A 162 -7.03 7.33 7.02
CA ALA A 162 -6.47 7.41 8.36
C ALA A 162 -6.81 6.17 9.20
N GLU A 163 -8.05 5.68 9.16
CA GLU A 163 -8.48 4.46 9.87
C GLU A 163 -7.73 3.22 9.38
N LEU A 164 -7.69 2.99 8.07
CA LEU A 164 -7.04 1.83 7.49
C LEU A 164 -5.54 1.77 7.83
N ARG A 165 -4.83 2.88 7.68
CA ARG A 165 -3.39 2.96 7.98
C ARG A 165 -3.12 2.93 9.47
N GLY A 166 -3.93 3.62 10.27
CA GLY A 166 -3.82 3.62 11.72
C GLY A 166 -3.97 2.22 12.31
N LEU A 167 -5.00 1.48 11.89
CA LEU A 167 -5.22 0.10 12.33
C LEU A 167 -4.11 -0.85 11.84
N ALA A 168 -3.64 -0.69 10.60
CA ALA A 168 -2.52 -1.45 10.09
C ALA A 168 -1.23 -1.20 10.88
N LEU A 169 -0.90 0.05 11.23
CA LEU A 169 0.26 0.38 12.05
C LEU A 169 0.12 -0.18 13.48
N GLN A 170 -1.06 -0.09 14.09
CA GLN A 170 -1.29 -0.67 15.42
C GLN A 170 -1.04 -2.18 15.41
N TYR A 171 -1.56 -2.88 14.40
CA TYR A 171 -1.28 -4.30 14.23
C TYR A 171 0.21 -4.61 14.05
N LEU A 172 0.95 -3.81 13.29
CA LEU A 172 2.39 -4.02 13.11
C LEU A 172 3.19 -3.82 14.40
N VAL A 173 2.76 -2.89 15.25
CA VAL A 173 3.40 -2.62 16.55
C VAL A 173 3.06 -3.71 17.57
N ALA A 174 1.82 -4.20 17.58
CA ALA A 174 1.33 -5.18 18.55
C ALA A 174 0.36 -6.18 17.87
N PRO A 175 0.89 -7.21 17.17
CA PRO A 175 0.08 -8.14 16.38
C PRO A 175 -1.00 -8.89 17.17
N ASP A 176 -0.78 -9.11 18.46
CA ASP A 176 -1.72 -9.83 19.33
C ASP A 176 -2.84 -8.92 19.90
N SER A 177 -2.78 -7.61 19.67
CA SER A 177 -3.72 -6.64 20.23
C SER A 177 -4.98 -6.41 19.40
N ILE A 178 -4.91 -6.71 18.10
CA ILE A 178 -5.98 -6.47 17.14
C ILE A 178 -6.10 -7.67 16.19
N ASP A 179 -7.33 -8.16 16.00
CA ASP A 179 -7.67 -9.02 14.85
C ASP A 179 -8.01 -8.12 13.64
N PRO A 180 -7.13 -8.01 12.64
CA PRO A 180 -7.36 -7.11 11.51
C PRO A 180 -8.55 -7.53 10.65
N GLY A 181 -8.88 -8.82 10.57
CA GLY A 181 -10.06 -9.30 9.88
C GLY A 181 -11.36 -8.90 10.59
N ALA A 182 -11.41 -9.02 11.92
CA ALA A 182 -12.55 -8.57 12.71
C ALA A 182 -12.70 -7.04 12.64
N ALA A 183 -11.58 -6.28 12.70
CA ALA A 183 -11.59 -4.83 12.54
C ALA A 183 -12.13 -4.42 11.16
N GLY A 184 -11.73 -5.12 10.09
CA GLY A 184 -12.23 -4.86 8.73
C GLY A 184 -13.74 -5.07 8.61
N ARG A 185 -14.26 -6.16 9.16
CA ARG A 185 -15.72 -6.42 9.18
C ARG A 185 -16.48 -5.35 9.99
N ALA A 186 -15.96 -4.97 11.13
CA ALA A 186 -16.58 -3.95 11.98
C ALA A 186 -16.60 -2.58 11.29
N LEU A 187 -15.49 -2.21 10.67
CA LEU A 187 -15.38 -0.94 9.95
C LEU A 187 -16.26 -0.90 8.71
N ARG A 188 -16.35 -2.01 7.96
CA ARG A 188 -17.30 -2.17 6.86
C ARG A 188 -18.76 -1.94 7.34
N ALA A 189 -19.16 -2.59 8.43
CA ALA A 189 -20.51 -2.45 8.98
C ALA A 189 -20.78 -1.01 9.44
N HIS A 190 -19.81 -0.37 10.07
CA HIS A 190 -19.87 1.03 10.46
C HIS A 190 -20.15 1.94 9.26
N TRP A 191 -19.34 1.82 8.22
CA TRP A 191 -19.46 2.66 7.02
C TRP A 191 -20.74 2.35 6.21
N GLN A 192 -21.17 1.09 6.15
CA GLN A 192 -22.46 0.71 5.55
C GLN A 192 -23.61 1.46 6.23
N ALA A 193 -23.62 1.51 7.57
CA ALA A 193 -24.66 2.20 8.33
C ALA A 193 -24.55 3.73 8.23
N ALA A 194 -23.31 4.26 8.16
CA ALA A 194 -23.09 5.70 8.13
C ALA A 194 -23.38 6.33 6.77
N LEU A 195 -23.15 5.61 5.67
CA LEU A 195 -23.22 6.12 4.31
C LEU A 195 -24.50 5.70 3.56
N GLY A 196 -25.10 4.56 3.91
CA GLY A 196 -26.27 4.02 3.21
C GLY A 196 -27.45 4.99 3.21
N ALA A 197 -28.09 5.11 2.04
CA ALA A 197 -29.30 5.91 1.83
C ALA A 197 -30.57 5.21 2.31
#